data_d924787281de7b89f1e7f3a75d50994b
#
_entry.id   d924787281de7b89f1e7f3a75d50994b
#
_cell.length_a   1.000
_cell.length_b   1.000
_cell.length_c   1.000
_cell.angle_alpha   90.00
_cell.angle_beta   90.00
_cell.angle_gamma   90.00
#
_symmetry.space_group_name_H-M   'P 1'
#
loop_
_entity.id
_entity.type
_entity.pdbx_description
1 polymer ?
#
loop_
_entity_poly.entity_id
_entity_poly.type
_entity_poly.pdbx_seq_one_letter_code
_entity_poly.pdbx_strand_id
1 'polypeptide(L)'
;MFRFGKKRGDAELAQGNTEKPVPALPEGSLEISADERAEFEEFRRQKKLLEMRRLLRMIDHTLLKQTATRTDIKNLCDEAREYGFYSVCVQPVYVAACCEFLKNSPNIKIACVVGFPMGENKTETKVYETKRSIADGADEIDMVACISAIKNGNYAYVRREIKQIVKAAKGSPVKVILETSLLTRDEMVRAALCARDAGAAFVKTSTGYFGEGAKAEDVKLLKQTVEGKCRVKASGGIRTAEKFREMVEAGADRIGTSAGKEIAESLQREMKQ
;
A
#
# COMPACT_ATOMS: atom_id res chain seq x y z
N MET A 1 54.62 -41.63 -15.13
CA MET A 1 56.12 -41.72 -14.79
C MET A 1 56.32 -40.62 -13.72
N PHE A 2 56.92 -41.04 -12.60
CA PHE A 2 57.34 -40.31 -11.38
C PHE A 2 56.25 -39.89 -10.42
N ARG A 3 56.00 -40.61 -9.38
CA ARG A 3 56.62 -41.06 -8.10
C ARG A 3 56.60 -40.00 -6.99
N PHE A 4 55.76 -40.31 -6.04
CA PHE A 4 55.92 -40.38 -4.56
C PHE A 4 56.81 -39.36 -3.83
N GLY A 5 56.33 -38.81 -2.79
CA GLY A 5 57.05 -38.28 -1.63
C GLY A 5 56.14 -38.02 -0.43
N LYS A 6 55.98 -39.05 0.44
CA LYS A 6 55.53 -38.97 1.82
C LYS A 6 56.57 -38.27 2.67
N LYS A 7 56.19 -37.36 3.57
CA LYS A 7 56.83 -37.28 4.90
C LYS A 7 55.80 -36.82 5.95
N ARG A 8 55.77 -37.54 7.03
CA ARG A 8 55.14 -37.36 8.31
C ARG A 8 55.80 -36.20 9.07
N GLY A 9 55.07 -35.58 9.95
CA GLY A 9 55.59 -34.71 11.01
C GLY A 9 54.47 -34.35 11.94
N ASP A 10 54.28 -35.21 12.99
CA ASP A 10 53.49 -34.91 14.18
C ASP A 10 54.19 -33.80 14.97
N ALA A 11 53.46 -32.81 15.40
CA ALA A 11 53.82 -32.01 16.58
C ALA A 11 52.56 -31.38 17.16
N GLU A 12 52.22 -31.84 18.34
CA GLU A 12 51.34 -31.23 19.31
C GLU A 12 51.59 -29.73 19.46
N LEU A 13 50.53 -28.95 19.60
CA LEU A 13 50.51 -27.82 20.52
C LEU A 13 49.06 -27.55 20.91
N ALA A 14 48.67 -28.15 22.01
CA ALA A 14 47.59 -27.69 22.85
C ALA A 14 47.96 -26.30 23.41
N GLN A 15 47.24 -25.28 22.99
CA GLN A 15 47.21 -24.04 23.76
C GLN A 15 45.74 -23.72 24.05
N GLY A 16 45.39 -23.93 25.32
CA GLY A 16 44.11 -23.58 25.91
C GLY A 16 43.86 -22.09 25.75
N ASN A 17 42.80 -21.83 25.06
CA ASN A 17 42.17 -20.48 25.06
C ASN A 17 41.43 -20.37 26.37
N THR A 18 42.08 -19.86 27.41
CA THR A 18 41.43 -19.44 28.65
C THR A 18 40.63 -18.20 28.32
N GLU A 19 39.35 -18.38 28.01
CA GLU A 19 38.41 -17.28 28.05
C GLU A 19 38.46 -16.64 29.44
N LYS A 20 38.90 -15.40 29.51
CA LYS A 20 38.82 -14.62 30.73
C LYS A 20 37.33 -14.55 31.10
N PRO A 21 36.95 -14.86 32.35
CA PRO A 21 35.57 -14.73 32.77
C PRO A 21 35.13 -13.29 32.55
N VAL A 22 34.03 -13.12 31.82
CA VAL A 22 33.32 -11.85 31.69
C VAL A 22 33.00 -11.40 33.12
N PRO A 23 33.42 -10.19 33.54
CA PRO A 23 33.12 -9.72 34.88
C PRO A 23 31.60 -9.76 35.06
N ALA A 24 31.14 -10.43 36.11
CA ALA A 24 29.76 -10.41 36.50
C ALA A 24 29.34 -8.95 36.67
N LEU A 25 28.30 -8.55 35.99
CA LEU A 25 27.68 -7.25 36.20
C LEU A 25 27.30 -7.16 37.67
N PRO A 26 27.54 -6.03 38.35
CA PRO A 26 27.19 -5.89 39.75
C PRO A 26 25.70 -6.18 39.91
N GLU A 27 25.36 -7.06 40.87
CA GLU A 27 24.00 -7.29 41.34
C GLU A 27 23.50 -6.07 42.11
N GLY A 28 23.36 -4.96 41.39
CA GLY A 28 22.60 -3.82 41.80
C GLY A 28 21.44 -3.73 40.88
N SER A 29 20.22 -4.02 41.34
CA SER A 29 19.02 -3.65 40.63
C SER A 29 19.17 -2.19 40.24
N LEU A 30 19.29 -1.89 38.96
CA LEU A 30 19.16 -0.52 38.43
C LEU A 30 17.71 -0.12 38.76
N GLU A 31 17.54 0.46 39.97
CA GLU A 31 16.27 1.10 40.34
C GLU A 31 16.12 2.33 39.45
N ILE A 32 15.42 2.18 38.34
CA ILE A 32 15.00 3.26 37.47
C ILE A 32 14.16 4.22 38.34
N SER A 33 14.56 5.47 38.47
CA SER A 33 13.84 6.49 39.24
C SER A 33 12.41 6.68 38.72
N ALA A 34 11.54 7.25 39.55
CA ALA A 34 10.15 7.53 39.13
C ALA A 34 10.10 8.45 37.91
N ASP A 35 11.03 9.43 37.85
CA ASP A 35 11.12 10.37 36.74
C ASP A 35 11.55 9.66 35.44
N GLU A 36 12.57 8.80 35.49
CA GLU A 36 13.00 8.02 34.31
C GLU A 36 11.91 7.07 33.82
N ARG A 37 11.11 6.49 34.73
CA ARG A 37 9.94 5.68 34.35
C ARG A 37 8.88 6.53 33.62
N ALA A 38 8.59 7.73 34.14
CA ALA A 38 7.64 8.64 33.54
C ALA A 38 8.08 9.09 32.13
N GLU A 39 9.35 9.43 31.96
CA GLU A 39 9.93 9.79 30.65
C GLU A 39 9.84 8.61 29.66
N PHE A 40 10.15 7.39 30.11
CA PHE A 40 10.08 6.21 29.28
C PHE A 40 8.64 5.88 28.84
N GLU A 41 7.66 6.01 29.73
CA GLU A 41 6.23 5.81 29.39
C GLU A 41 5.73 6.88 28.42
N GLU A 42 6.12 8.14 28.59
CA GLU A 42 5.77 9.21 27.64
C GLU A 42 6.41 8.95 26.27
N PHE A 43 7.69 8.54 26.23
CA PHE A 43 8.35 8.16 24.97
C PHE A 43 7.62 7.00 24.26
N ARG A 44 7.23 5.96 25.02
CA ARG A 44 6.44 4.83 24.48
C ARG A 44 5.10 5.28 23.91
N ARG A 45 4.42 6.17 24.62
CA ARG A 45 3.14 6.75 24.21
C ARG A 45 3.29 7.54 22.89
N GLN A 46 4.30 8.40 22.83
CA GLN A 46 4.58 9.18 21.62
C GLN A 46 4.91 8.27 20.42
N LYS A 47 5.71 7.22 20.63
CA LYS A 47 6.04 6.24 19.60
C LYS A 47 4.79 5.52 19.10
N LYS A 48 3.90 5.05 19.99
CA LYS A 48 2.61 4.43 19.63
C LYS A 48 1.74 5.40 18.82
N LEU A 49 1.67 6.67 19.23
CA LEU A 49 0.88 7.69 18.52
C LEU A 49 1.41 7.97 17.11
N LEU A 50 2.73 8.05 16.97
CA LEU A 50 3.37 8.25 15.67
C LEU A 50 3.11 7.09 14.72
N GLU A 51 3.23 5.85 15.22
CA GLU A 51 2.95 4.64 14.44
C GLU A 51 1.48 4.59 14.00
N MET A 52 0.54 4.89 14.89
CA MET A 52 -0.88 4.97 14.53
C MET A 52 -1.12 6.01 13.44
N ARG A 53 -0.56 7.22 13.56
CA ARG A 53 -0.66 8.25 12.52
C ARG A 53 -0.12 7.75 11.19
N ARG A 54 1.01 7.02 11.21
CA ARG A 54 1.59 6.40 10.02
C ARG A 54 0.62 5.40 9.37
N LEU A 55 -0.01 4.54 10.16
CA LEU A 55 -0.99 3.56 9.67
C LEU A 55 -2.23 4.25 9.08
N LEU A 56 -2.79 5.26 9.74
CA LEU A 56 -3.94 6.01 9.23
C LEU A 56 -3.61 6.74 7.91
N ARG A 57 -2.36 7.21 7.75
CA ARG A 57 -1.86 7.80 6.50
C ARG A 57 -1.66 6.78 5.37
N MET A 58 -1.87 5.50 5.61
CA MET A 58 -1.92 4.49 4.55
C MET A 58 -3.33 4.30 3.97
N ILE A 59 -4.36 4.94 4.53
CA ILE A 59 -5.75 4.75 4.11
C ILE A 59 -6.13 5.72 2.99
N ASP A 60 -6.65 5.16 1.88
CA ASP A 60 -7.49 5.83 0.89
C ASP A 60 -8.94 5.52 1.26
N HIS A 61 -9.62 6.48 1.93
CA HIS A 61 -11.00 6.33 2.37
C HIS A 61 -11.93 6.38 1.17
N THR A 62 -12.68 5.30 0.92
CA THR A 62 -13.25 5.02 -0.40
C THR A 62 -14.76 4.98 -0.39
N LEU A 63 -15.40 5.75 -1.29
CA LEU A 63 -16.84 5.69 -1.56
C LEU A 63 -17.11 5.67 -3.06
N LEU A 64 -17.45 4.46 -3.59
CA LEU A 64 -17.66 4.24 -5.02
C LEU A 64 -19.06 3.71 -5.36
N LYS A 65 -19.96 3.64 -4.37
CA LYS A 65 -21.33 3.17 -4.56
C LYS A 65 -22.06 4.07 -5.57
N GLN A 66 -22.82 3.45 -6.48
CA GLN A 66 -23.65 4.17 -7.47
C GLN A 66 -24.74 5.04 -6.82
N THR A 67 -25.18 4.67 -5.61
CA THR A 67 -26.20 5.37 -4.82
C THR A 67 -25.62 6.45 -3.90
N ALA A 68 -24.30 6.74 -3.99
CA ALA A 68 -23.68 7.77 -3.17
C ALA A 68 -24.33 9.15 -3.47
N THR A 69 -24.55 9.92 -2.43
CA THR A 69 -25.07 11.28 -2.51
C THR A 69 -23.98 12.31 -2.22
N ARG A 70 -24.24 13.58 -2.52
CA ARG A 70 -23.34 14.67 -2.15
C ARG A 70 -23.11 14.75 -0.63
N THR A 71 -24.12 14.40 0.18
CA THR A 71 -24.01 14.33 1.64
C THR A 71 -23.05 13.21 2.05
N ASP A 72 -23.12 12.04 1.41
CA ASP A 72 -22.19 10.94 1.70
C ASP A 72 -20.75 11.32 1.36
N ILE A 73 -20.53 12.05 0.27
CA ILE A 73 -19.21 12.57 -0.10
C ILE A 73 -18.69 13.59 0.92
N LYS A 74 -19.58 14.45 1.44
CA LYS A 74 -19.20 15.37 2.51
C LYS A 74 -18.77 14.61 3.77
N ASN A 75 -19.53 13.61 4.19
CA ASN A 75 -19.19 12.77 5.34
C ASN A 75 -17.85 12.05 5.14
N LEU A 76 -17.60 11.49 3.95
CA LEU A 76 -16.33 10.88 3.58
C LEU A 76 -15.14 11.85 3.77
N CYS A 77 -15.31 13.11 3.33
CA CYS A 77 -14.30 14.14 3.48
C CYS A 77 -14.10 14.57 4.94
N ASP A 78 -15.19 14.65 5.71
CA ASP A 78 -15.15 14.99 7.13
C ASP A 78 -14.43 13.89 7.94
N GLU A 79 -14.73 12.63 7.69
CA GLU A 79 -14.04 11.48 8.30
C GLU A 79 -12.56 11.46 7.92
N ALA A 80 -12.23 11.75 6.65
CA ALA A 80 -10.82 11.81 6.24
C ALA A 80 -10.03 12.89 6.99
N ARG A 81 -10.67 14.04 7.32
CA ARG A 81 -10.07 15.09 8.15
C ARG A 81 -9.93 14.68 9.61
N GLU A 82 -10.99 14.11 10.18
CA GLU A 82 -11.04 13.71 11.59
C GLU A 82 -9.95 12.70 11.91
N TYR A 83 -9.81 11.66 11.07
CA TYR A 83 -8.84 10.58 11.30
C TYR A 83 -7.48 10.82 10.65
N GLY A 84 -7.33 11.85 9.83
CA GLY A 84 -6.08 12.17 9.15
C GLY A 84 -5.69 11.15 8.07
N PHE A 85 -6.65 10.62 7.31
CA PHE A 85 -6.37 9.70 6.20
C PHE A 85 -5.56 10.37 5.11
N TYR A 86 -4.91 9.58 4.26
CA TYR A 86 -4.10 10.11 3.17
C TYR A 86 -4.95 10.71 2.06
N SER A 87 -6.01 10.00 1.64
CA SER A 87 -6.88 10.45 0.57
C SER A 87 -8.32 10.00 0.76
N VAL A 88 -9.21 10.66 0.04
CA VAL A 88 -10.52 10.12 -0.33
C VAL A 88 -10.45 9.53 -1.74
N CYS A 89 -11.21 8.45 -2.02
CA CYS A 89 -11.27 7.83 -3.33
C CYS A 89 -12.72 7.76 -3.81
N VAL A 90 -13.01 8.40 -4.94
CA VAL A 90 -14.38 8.64 -5.42
C VAL A 90 -14.55 8.38 -6.92
N GLN A 91 -15.81 8.33 -7.36
CA GLN A 91 -16.19 8.36 -8.77
C GLN A 91 -15.88 9.74 -9.39
N PRO A 92 -15.62 9.84 -10.71
CA PRO A 92 -15.27 11.09 -11.40
C PRO A 92 -16.27 12.24 -11.14
N VAL A 93 -17.55 11.94 -11.10
CA VAL A 93 -18.63 12.92 -10.88
C VAL A 93 -18.51 13.67 -9.54
N TYR A 94 -17.77 13.14 -8.57
CA TYR A 94 -17.64 13.71 -7.23
C TYR A 94 -16.30 14.43 -6.98
N VAL A 95 -15.38 14.45 -7.93
CA VAL A 95 -14.06 15.08 -7.74
C VAL A 95 -14.20 16.56 -7.37
N ALA A 96 -14.98 17.33 -8.13
CA ALA A 96 -15.20 18.75 -7.86
C ALA A 96 -15.84 19.00 -6.48
N ALA A 97 -16.77 18.13 -6.04
CA ALA A 97 -17.36 18.21 -4.70
C ALA A 97 -16.34 17.95 -3.60
N CYS A 98 -15.44 16.96 -3.80
CA CYS A 98 -14.34 16.71 -2.85
C CYS A 98 -13.39 17.92 -2.76
N CYS A 99 -13.07 18.58 -3.88
CA CYS A 99 -12.24 19.80 -3.88
C CYS A 99 -12.89 20.91 -3.05
N GLU A 100 -14.20 21.10 -3.17
CA GLU A 100 -14.93 22.08 -2.38
C GLU A 100 -14.88 21.74 -0.89
N PHE A 101 -15.20 20.48 -0.51
CA PHE A 101 -15.23 20.05 0.88
C PHE A 101 -13.85 19.99 1.53
N LEU A 102 -12.78 19.72 0.79
CA LEU A 102 -11.40 19.62 1.28
C LEU A 102 -10.58 20.89 1.08
N LYS A 103 -11.18 22.00 0.66
CA LYS A 103 -10.50 23.27 0.35
C LYS A 103 -9.49 23.70 1.43
N ASN A 104 -9.83 23.50 2.70
CA ASN A 104 -8.99 23.87 3.84
C ASN A 104 -8.17 22.69 4.40
N SER A 105 -8.02 21.60 3.64
CA SER A 105 -7.36 20.37 4.08
C SER A 105 -6.36 19.87 3.00
N PRO A 106 -5.33 20.66 2.64
CA PRO A 106 -4.44 20.39 1.49
C PRO A 106 -3.62 19.09 1.65
N ASN A 107 -3.55 18.57 2.87
CA ASN A 107 -2.85 17.31 3.20
C ASN A 107 -3.66 16.06 2.85
N ILE A 108 -4.96 16.20 2.52
CA ILE A 108 -5.81 15.08 2.10
C ILE A 108 -5.90 15.13 0.57
N LYS A 109 -5.53 14.00 -0.07
CA LYS A 109 -5.53 13.89 -1.52
C LYS A 109 -6.88 13.38 -2.03
N ILE A 110 -7.18 13.69 -3.28
CA ILE A 110 -8.37 13.22 -3.98
C ILE A 110 -7.93 12.21 -5.03
N ALA A 111 -8.24 10.94 -4.82
CA ALA A 111 -8.06 9.88 -5.79
C ALA A 111 -9.36 9.68 -6.58
N CYS A 112 -9.25 9.52 -7.90
CA CYS A 112 -10.38 9.29 -8.78
C CYS A 112 -10.21 7.99 -9.56
N VAL A 113 -11.28 7.19 -9.67
CA VAL A 113 -11.25 5.96 -10.48
C VAL A 113 -11.44 6.29 -11.96
N VAL A 114 -10.86 5.46 -12.84
CA VAL A 114 -10.92 5.57 -14.30
C VAL A 114 -11.17 4.20 -14.93
N GLY A 115 -12.09 4.13 -15.89
CA GLY A 115 -12.50 2.87 -16.53
C GLY A 115 -13.15 1.89 -15.55
N PHE A 116 -13.70 2.38 -14.47
CA PHE A 116 -14.13 1.62 -13.31
C PHE A 116 -15.62 1.19 -13.40
N PRO A 117 -15.97 -0.06 -12.95
CA PRO A 117 -15.08 -1.07 -12.40
C PRO A 117 -14.52 -2.08 -13.42
N MET A 118 -15.02 -2.10 -14.67
CA MET A 118 -14.79 -3.17 -15.64
C MET A 118 -13.43 -3.12 -16.33
N GLY A 119 -12.86 -1.96 -16.56
CA GLY A 119 -11.59 -1.80 -17.28
C GLY A 119 -11.65 -1.98 -18.79
N GLU A 120 -12.81 -2.30 -19.35
CA GLU A 120 -12.98 -2.70 -20.77
C GLU A 120 -13.26 -1.53 -21.73
N ASN A 121 -13.23 -0.29 -21.25
CA ASN A 121 -13.33 0.88 -22.10
C ASN A 121 -12.10 0.98 -23.02
N LYS A 122 -12.28 1.54 -24.21
CA LYS A 122 -11.15 1.85 -25.10
C LYS A 122 -10.16 2.80 -24.41
N THR A 123 -8.89 2.66 -24.75
CA THR A 123 -7.81 3.47 -24.17
C THR A 123 -8.08 4.97 -24.27
N GLU A 124 -8.60 5.44 -25.43
CA GLU A 124 -8.91 6.85 -25.67
C GLU A 124 -9.96 7.39 -24.67
N THR A 125 -10.96 6.57 -24.35
CA THR A 125 -11.99 6.90 -23.36
C THR A 125 -11.38 7.06 -21.96
N LYS A 126 -10.54 6.10 -21.54
CA LYS A 126 -9.83 6.20 -20.25
C LYS A 126 -8.87 7.40 -20.20
N VAL A 127 -8.19 7.70 -21.31
CA VAL A 127 -7.32 8.89 -21.44
C VAL A 127 -8.14 10.17 -21.28
N TYR A 128 -9.31 10.25 -21.90
CA TYR A 128 -10.20 11.40 -21.77
C TYR A 128 -10.69 11.57 -20.33
N GLU A 129 -11.18 10.47 -19.72
CA GLU A 129 -11.65 10.43 -18.34
C GLU A 129 -10.54 10.86 -17.36
N THR A 130 -9.30 10.37 -17.55
CA THR A 130 -8.12 10.79 -16.77
C THR A 130 -7.88 12.30 -16.86
N LYS A 131 -7.87 12.84 -18.07
CA LYS A 131 -7.66 14.29 -18.29
C LYS A 131 -8.74 15.13 -17.62
N ARG A 132 -10.00 14.69 -17.71
CA ARG A 132 -11.14 15.37 -17.05
C ARG A 132 -11.02 15.33 -15.56
N SER A 133 -10.76 14.15 -14.98
CA SER A 133 -10.62 13.99 -13.52
C SER A 133 -9.49 14.86 -12.96
N ILE A 134 -8.35 14.94 -13.63
CA ILE A 134 -7.25 15.84 -13.24
C ILE A 134 -7.67 17.32 -13.37
N ALA A 135 -8.35 17.70 -14.45
CA ALA A 135 -8.84 19.07 -14.62
C ALA A 135 -9.88 19.47 -13.58
N ASP A 136 -10.68 18.52 -13.10
CA ASP A 136 -11.68 18.72 -12.05
C ASP A 136 -11.05 18.71 -10.64
N GLY A 137 -9.73 18.44 -10.51
CA GLY A 137 -8.95 18.58 -9.29
C GLY A 137 -8.54 17.26 -8.61
N ALA A 138 -8.60 16.11 -9.29
CA ALA A 138 -8.06 14.87 -8.75
C ALA A 138 -6.52 14.95 -8.63
N ASP A 139 -5.98 14.56 -7.49
CA ASP A 139 -4.54 14.46 -7.23
C ASP A 139 -3.95 13.14 -7.74
N GLU A 140 -4.72 12.04 -7.70
CA GLU A 140 -4.29 10.67 -8.04
C GLU A 140 -5.35 9.95 -8.88
N ILE A 141 -4.92 9.03 -9.73
CA ILE A 141 -5.81 8.24 -10.61
C ILE A 141 -5.69 6.76 -10.29
N ASP A 142 -6.84 6.09 -10.06
CA ASP A 142 -6.96 4.64 -9.88
C ASP A 142 -7.62 4.05 -11.15
N MET A 143 -6.83 3.70 -12.16
CA MET A 143 -7.35 3.10 -13.41
C MET A 143 -7.53 1.60 -13.30
N VAL A 144 -8.55 1.04 -13.93
CA VAL A 144 -8.67 -0.41 -14.11
C VAL A 144 -7.98 -0.82 -15.42
N ALA A 145 -7.08 -1.81 -15.37
CA ALA A 145 -6.46 -2.39 -16.55
C ALA A 145 -7.51 -3.10 -17.44
N CYS A 146 -7.22 -3.23 -18.73
CA CYS A 146 -8.05 -4.03 -19.63
C CYS A 146 -7.82 -5.51 -19.32
N ILE A 147 -8.73 -6.13 -18.55
CA ILE A 147 -8.62 -7.51 -18.08
C ILE A 147 -8.67 -8.49 -19.24
N SER A 148 -9.54 -8.26 -20.23
CA SER A 148 -9.60 -9.11 -21.42
C SER A 148 -8.27 -9.12 -22.20
N ALA A 149 -7.57 -8.01 -22.26
CA ALA A 149 -6.25 -7.96 -22.89
C ALA A 149 -5.20 -8.78 -22.11
N ILE A 150 -5.25 -8.76 -20.76
CA ILE A 150 -4.40 -9.62 -19.91
C ILE A 150 -4.70 -11.10 -20.19
N LYS A 151 -5.99 -11.49 -20.16
CA LYS A 151 -6.45 -12.87 -20.41
C LYS A 151 -6.06 -13.38 -21.80
N ASN A 152 -6.02 -12.50 -22.79
CA ASN A 152 -5.57 -12.84 -24.15
C ASN A 152 -4.04 -12.78 -24.32
N GLY A 153 -3.27 -12.54 -23.24
CA GLY A 153 -1.80 -12.43 -23.31
C GLY A 153 -1.29 -11.21 -24.08
N ASN A 154 -2.15 -10.22 -24.36
CA ASN A 154 -1.78 -9.01 -25.10
C ASN A 154 -1.15 -7.95 -24.19
N TYR A 155 -0.02 -8.30 -23.58
CA TYR A 155 0.71 -7.42 -22.66
C TYR A 155 1.28 -6.16 -23.33
N ALA A 156 1.51 -6.19 -24.64
CA ALA A 156 1.89 -5.02 -25.41
C ALA A 156 0.79 -3.95 -25.40
N TYR A 157 -0.48 -4.36 -25.53
CA TYR A 157 -1.63 -3.47 -25.40
C TYR A 157 -1.73 -2.92 -23.97
N VAL A 158 -1.71 -3.81 -22.94
CA VAL A 158 -1.81 -3.42 -21.53
C VAL A 158 -0.77 -2.36 -21.18
N ARG A 159 0.51 -2.60 -21.52
CA ARG A 159 1.58 -1.64 -21.27
C ARG A 159 1.37 -0.31 -21.98
N ARG A 160 0.93 -0.33 -23.24
CA ARG A 160 0.67 0.88 -24.04
C ARG A 160 -0.50 1.68 -23.46
N GLU A 161 -1.60 1.01 -23.06
CA GLU A 161 -2.74 1.65 -22.39
C GLU A 161 -2.28 2.40 -21.14
N ILE A 162 -1.62 1.68 -20.21
CA ILE A 162 -1.15 2.26 -18.94
C ILE A 162 -0.22 3.46 -19.21
N LYS A 163 0.71 3.33 -20.15
CA LYS A 163 1.62 4.43 -20.53
C LYS A 163 0.88 5.68 -21.02
N GLN A 164 -0.21 5.51 -21.75
CA GLN A 164 -1.03 6.63 -22.23
C GLN A 164 -1.77 7.30 -21.06
N ILE A 165 -2.29 6.53 -20.11
CA ILE A 165 -2.93 7.05 -18.89
C ILE A 165 -1.92 7.80 -18.03
N VAL A 166 -0.73 7.23 -17.76
CA VAL A 166 0.35 7.88 -17.01
C VAL A 166 0.72 9.22 -17.65
N LYS A 167 0.86 9.26 -18.99
CA LYS A 167 1.11 10.51 -19.71
C LYS A 167 -0.04 11.51 -19.55
N ALA A 168 -1.29 11.04 -19.62
CA ALA A 168 -2.49 11.88 -19.49
C ALA A 168 -2.66 12.47 -18.09
N ALA A 169 -2.16 11.78 -17.05
CA ALA A 169 -2.19 12.22 -15.66
C ALA A 169 -1.21 13.35 -15.33
N LYS A 170 -0.33 13.76 -16.27
CA LYS A 170 0.55 14.95 -16.16
C LYS A 170 1.39 15.01 -14.86
N GLY A 171 1.87 13.89 -14.38
CA GLY A 171 2.68 13.77 -13.15
C GLY A 171 1.90 13.38 -11.91
N SER A 172 0.57 13.40 -11.93
CA SER A 172 -0.24 12.79 -10.86
C SER A 172 -0.02 11.28 -10.79
N PRO A 173 0.13 10.70 -9.58
CA PRO A 173 0.32 9.26 -9.43
C PRO A 173 -0.82 8.46 -10.04
N VAL A 174 -0.47 7.45 -10.85
CA VAL A 174 -1.42 6.49 -11.41
C VAL A 174 -1.27 5.15 -10.67
N LYS A 175 -2.40 4.59 -10.21
CA LYS A 175 -2.50 3.26 -9.63
C LYS A 175 -3.25 2.37 -10.61
N VAL A 176 -2.69 1.21 -10.92
CA VAL A 176 -3.26 0.28 -11.89
C VAL A 176 -3.94 -0.87 -11.16
N ILE A 177 -5.26 -0.93 -11.24
CA ILE A 177 -6.07 -2.02 -10.68
C ILE A 177 -5.95 -3.22 -11.61
N LEU A 178 -5.42 -4.32 -11.10
CA LEU A 178 -5.20 -5.57 -11.84
C LEU A 178 -6.38 -6.53 -11.72
N GLU A 179 -7.24 -6.39 -10.73
CA GLU A 179 -8.33 -7.29 -10.36
C GLU A 179 -7.81 -8.72 -10.14
N THR A 180 -6.96 -8.88 -9.14
CA THR A 180 -6.18 -10.12 -8.90
C THR A 180 -7.03 -11.37 -8.78
N SER A 181 -8.28 -11.26 -8.31
CA SER A 181 -9.21 -12.39 -8.21
C SER A 181 -9.59 -13.03 -9.57
N LEU A 182 -9.39 -12.31 -10.67
CA LEU A 182 -9.67 -12.78 -12.03
C LEU A 182 -8.41 -13.32 -12.74
N LEU A 183 -7.23 -13.19 -12.13
CA LEU A 183 -5.95 -13.48 -12.75
C LEU A 183 -5.28 -14.71 -12.14
N THR A 184 -4.57 -15.46 -12.97
CA THR A 184 -3.59 -16.44 -12.51
C THR A 184 -2.35 -15.73 -11.97
N ARG A 185 -1.52 -16.48 -11.23
CA ARG A 185 -0.26 -15.95 -10.69
C ARG A 185 0.68 -15.38 -11.78
N ASP A 186 0.79 -16.08 -12.93
CA ASP A 186 1.60 -15.61 -14.06
C ASP A 186 1.04 -14.34 -14.69
N GLU A 187 -0.28 -14.27 -14.88
CA GLU A 187 -0.96 -13.08 -15.38
C GLU A 187 -0.78 -11.88 -14.45
N MET A 188 -0.87 -12.07 -13.12
CA MET A 188 -0.60 -11.02 -12.13
C MET A 188 0.83 -10.47 -12.25
N VAL A 189 1.83 -11.36 -12.33
CA VAL A 189 3.23 -10.97 -12.47
C VAL A 189 3.45 -10.16 -13.75
N ARG A 190 3.00 -10.66 -14.89
CA ARG A 190 3.17 -9.98 -16.19
C ARG A 190 2.45 -8.63 -16.24
N ALA A 191 1.22 -8.56 -15.71
CA ALA A 191 0.46 -7.31 -15.67
C ALA A 191 1.12 -6.28 -14.73
N ALA A 192 1.64 -6.72 -13.58
CA ALA A 192 2.37 -5.86 -12.66
C ALA A 192 3.66 -5.30 -13.27
N LEU A 193 4.41 -6.14 -14.02
CA LEU A 193 5.58 -5.70 -14.78
C LEU A 193 5.20 -4.66 -15.86
N CYS A 194 4.08 -4.88 -16.58
CA CYS A 194 3.58 -3.91 -17.55
C CYS A 194 3.27 -2.55 -16.89
N ALA A 195 2.63 -2.56 -15.71
CA ALA A 195 2.31 -1.35 -14.97
C ALA A 195 3.59 -0.62 -14.50
N ARG A 196 4.52 -1.35 -13.89
CA ARG A 196 5.82 -0.81 -13.47
C ARG A 196 6.57 -0.17 -14.63
N ASP A 197 6.71 -0.89 -15.75
CA ASP A 197 7.51 -0.46 -16.91
C ASP A 197 6.82 0.66 -17.72
N ALA A 198 5.50 0.82 -17.54
CA ALA A 198 4.75 1.94 -18.09
C ALA A 198 4.84 3.21 -17.22
N GLY A 199 5.46 3.15 -16.04
CA GLY A 199 5.66 4.28 -15.14
C GLY A 199 4.50 4.49 -14.16
N ALA A 200 3.68 3.47 -13.88
CA ALA A 200 2.67 3.55 -12.83
C ALA A 200 3.31 3.72 -11.46
N ALA A 201 2.72 4.56 -10.61
CA ALA A 201 3.17 4.77 -9.24
C ALA A 201 2.80 3.59 -8.32
N PHE A 202 1.70 2.90 -8.62
CA PHE A 202 1.25 1.73 -7.88
C PHE A 202 0.64 0.67 -8.81
N VAL A 203 0.79 -0.58 -8.40
CA VAL A 203 -0.14 -1.66 -8.74
C VAL A 203 -1.16 -1.80 -7.62
N LYS A 204 -2.43 -2.04 -7.96
CA LYS A 204 -3.53 -2.17 -7.00
C LYS A 204 -4.23 -3.51 -7.22
N THR A 205 -4.57 -4.19 -6.12
CA THR A 205 -5.14 -5.54 -6.22
C THR A 205 -6.50 -5.54 -6.90
N SER A 206 -7.48 -4.82 -6.38
CA SER A 206 -8.88 -5.08 -6.71
C SER A 206 -9.73 -3.80 -6.77
N THR A 207 -10.83 -3.87 -7.52
CA THR A 207 -11.88 -2.86 -7.51
C THR A 207 -12.74 -2.93 -6.25
N GLY A 208 -12.91 -4.12 -5.68
CA GLY A 208 -13.87 -4.42 -4.61
C GLY A 208 -15.27 -4.77 -5.12
N TYR A 209 -15.45 -4.88 -6.44
CA TYR A 209 -16.72 -5.26 -7.10
C TYR A 209 -16.74 -6.72 -7.54
N PHE A 210 -15.57 -7.34 -7.69
CA PHE A 210 -15.45 -8.73 -8.16
C PHE A 210 -14.59 -9.55 -7.18
N GLY A 211 -15.02 -10.81 -6.96
CA GLY A 211 -14.28 -11.78 -6.17
C GLY A 211 -14.11 -11.38 -4.67
N GLU A 212 -13.10 -11.99 -4.04
CA GLU A 212 -12.88 -11.89 -2.60
C GLU A 212 -12.10 -10.63 -2.18
N GLY A 213 -11.61 -9.83 -3.14
CA GLY A 213 -10.78 -8.66 -2.88
C GLY A 213 -9.32 -9.00 -2.59
N ALA A 214 -8.65 -8.18 -1.74
CA ALA A 214 -7.22 -8.32 -1.48
C ALA A 214 -6.89 -9.56 -0.62
N LYS A 215 -5.88 -10.33 -1.09
CA LYS A 215 -5.25 -11.44 -0.37
C LYS A 215 -3.80 -11.07 -0.04
N ALA A 216 -3.34 -11.48 1.16
CA ALA A 216 -1.96 -11.20 1.58
C ALA A 216 -0.91 -11.83 0.64
N GLU A 217 -1.20 -13.02 0.11
CA GLU A 217 -0.35 -13.72 -0.86
C GLU A 217 -0.18 -12.95 -2.17
N ASP A 218 -1.27 -12.32 -2.68
CA ASP A 218 -1.24 -11.48 -3.87
C ASP A 218 -0.42 -10.21 -3.62
N VAL A 219 -0.63 -9.56 -2.46
CA VAL A 219 0.14 -8.37 -2.06
C VAL A 219 1.63 -8.69 -1.98
N LYS A 220 2.02 -9.80 -1.35
CA LYS A 220 3.42 -10.27 -1.29
C LYS A 220 4.00 -10.51 -2.68
N LEU A 221 3.24 -11.19 -3.55
CA LEU A 221 3.65 -11.46 -4.92
C LEU A 221 3.88 -10.15 -5.70
N LEU A 222 2.91 -9.24 -5.64
CA LEU A 222 3.02 -7.95 -6.32
C LEU A 222 4.21 -7.14 -5.78
N LYS A 223 4.41 -7.10 -4.45
CA LYS A 223 5.53 -6.38 -3.82
C LYS A 223 6.89 -6.90 -4.30
N GLN A 224 7.04 -8.22 -4.38
CA GLN A 224 8.25 -8.86 -4.92
C GLN A 224 8.44 -8.55 -6.41
N THR A 225 7.34 -8.62 -7.20
CA THR A 225 7.38 -8.43 -8.66
C THR A 225 7.80 -7.02 -9.05
N VAL A 226 7.35 -6.00 -8.32
CA VAL A 226 7.63 -4.60 -8.69
C VAL A 226 9.00 -4.10 -8.22
N GLU A 227 9.74 -4.85 -7.39
CA GLU A 227 11.13 -4.61 -6.98
C GLU A 227 11.39 -3.18 -6.45
N GLY A 228 10.44 -2.60 -5.75
CA GLY A 228 10.54 -1.24 -5.22
C GLY A 228 10.42 -0.10 -6.25
N LYS A 229 10.35 -0.41 -7.54
CA LYS A 229 10.19 0.58 -8.62
C LYS A 229 8.74 1.08 -8.76
N CYS A 230 7.81 0.41 -8.12
CA CYS A 230 6.40 0.72 -8.05
C CYS A 230 5.91 0.31 -6.65
N ARG A 231 4.88 0.96 -6.13
CA ARG A 231 4.29 0.65 -4.83
C ARG A 231 3.09 -0.29 -4.99
N VAL A 232 2.61 -0.85 -3.88
CA VAL A 232 1.45 -1.75 -3.88
C VAL A 232 0.31 -1.14 -3.06
N LYS A 233 -0.88 -1.07 -3.64
CA LYS A 233 -2.13 -0.74 -2.94
C LYS A 233 -2.99 -2.00 -2.82
N ALA A 234 -3.33 -2.37 -1.59
CA ALA A 234 -4.32 -3.42 -1.33
C ALA A 234 -5.71 -2.80 -1.21
N SER A 235 -6.73 -3.40 -1.83
CA SER A 235 -8.13 -2.95 -1.75
C SER A 235 -9.11 -4.07 -2.05
N GLY A 236 -10.36 -3.88 -1.58
CA GLY A 236 -11.41 -4.90 -1.65
C GLY A 236 -11.42 -5.81 -0.43
N GLY A 237 -12.54 -5.88 0.28
CA GLY A 237 -12.72 -6.76 1.43
C GLY A 237 -12.00 -6.38 2.73
N ILE A 238 -11.26 -5.28 2.77
CA ILE A 238 -10.52 -4.84 3.96
C ILE A 238 -11.45 -3.99 4.82
N ARG A 239 -12.02 -4.59 5.89
CA ARG A 239 -13.05 -3.95 6.73
C ARG A 239 -12.73 -3.93 8.22
N THR A 240 -11.67 -4.61 8.66
CA THR A 240 -11.27 -4.70 10.08
C THR A 240 -9.82 -4.31 10.26
N ALA A 241 -9.43 -3.95 11.49
CA ALA A 241 -8.06 -3.60 11.83
C ALA A 241 -7.09 -4.79 11.62
N GLU A 242 -7.55 -6.02 11.88
CA GLU A 242 -6.77 -7.24 11.66
C GLU A 242 -6.47 -7.43 10.17
N LYS A 243 -7.49 -7.31 9.29
CA LYS A 243 -7.30 -7.43 7.84
C LYS A 243 -6.45 -6.29 7.29
N PHE A 244 -6.60 -5.08 7.84
CA PHE A 244 -5.73 -3.96 7.51
C PHE A 244 -4.26 -4.27 7.84
N ARG A 245 -3.96 -4.75 9.07
CA ARG A 245 -2.60 -5.13 9.49
C ARG A 245 -2.02 -6.24 8.63
N GLU A 246 -2.82 -7.28 8.36
CA GLU A 246 -2.42 -8.38 7.47
C GLU A 246 -1.93 -7.86 6.11
N MET A 247 -2.61 -6.88 5.51
CA MET A 247 -2.20 -6.31 4.23
C MET A 247 -0.94 -5.45 4.37
N VAL A 248 -0.80 -4.68 5.45
CA VAL A 248 0.41 -3.90 5.74
C VAL A 248 1.62 -4.81 5.93
N GLU A 249 1.49 -5.88 6.71
CA GLU A 249 2.54 -6.88 6.94
C GLU A 249 2.90 -7.65 5.65
N ALA A 250 1.92 -7.85 4.77
CA ALA A 250 2.16 -8.42 3.45
C ALA A 250 2.95 -7.48 2.50
N GLY A 251 3.15 -6.22 2.88
CA GLY A 251 3.94 -5.23 2.15
C GLY A 251 3.12 -4.21 1.36
N ALA A 252 1.83 -4.04 1.66
CA ALA A 252 1.06 -2.95 1.07
C ALA A 252 1.59 -1.58 1.52
N ASP A 253 1.77 -0.67 0.58
CA ASP A 253 2.18 0.71 0.82
C ASP A 253 0.97 1.65 0.99
N ARG A 254 -0.23 1.21 0.56
CA ARG A 254 -1.49 1.92 0.64
C ARG A 254 -2.65 0.93 0.79
N ILE A 255 -3.70 1.34 1.47
CA ILE A 255 -4.90 0.53 1.70
C ILE A 255 -6.14 1.30 1.22
N GLY A 256 -6.89 0.71 0.28
CA GLY A 256 -8.20 1.23 -0.14
C GLY A 256 -9.31 0.52 0.62
N THR A 257 -10.10 1.27 1.38
CA THR A 257 -11.21 0.72 2.17
C THR A 257 -12.36 1.70 2.30
N SER A 258 -13.59 1.17 2.36
CA SER A 258 -14.79 1.92 2.73
C SER A 258 -15.08 1.91 4.24
N ALA A 259 -14.29 1.14 5.00
CA ALA A 259 -14.41 1.00 6.46
C ALA A 259 -13.26 1.73 7.19
N GLY A 260 -12.81 2.87 6.63
CA GLY A 260 -11.68 3.61 7.20
C GLY A 260 -11.93 4.06 8.62
N LYS A 261 -13.14 4.54 8.92
CA LYS A 261 -13.58 4.98 10.26
C LYS A 261 -13.52 3.83 11.27
N GLU A 262 -14.13 2.70 10.97
CA GLU A 262 -14.19 1.53 11.84
C GLU A 262 -12.78 0.99 12.14
N ILE A 263 -11.91 0.97 11.12
CA ILE A 263 -10.50 0.59 11.28
C ILE A 263 -9.78 1.58 12.19
N ALA A 264 -9.94 2.88 11.97
CA ALA A 264 -9.30 3.92 12.76
C ALA A 264 -9.72 3.85 14.24
N GLU A 265 -11.02 3.71 14.52
CA GLU A 265 -11.56 3.56 15.87
C GLU A 265 -11.04 2.29 16.56
N SER A 266 -10.91 1.17 15.83
CA SER A 266 -10.33 -0.07 16.37
C SER A 266 -8.85 0.13 16.73
N LEU A 267 -8.05 0.70 15.85
CA LEU A 267 -6.64 1.00 16.09
C LEU A 267 -6.45 1.96 17.28
N GLN A 268 -7.36 2.94 17.46
CA GLN A 268 -7.32 3.86 18.60
C GLN A 268 -7.67 3.18 19.93
N ARG A 269 -8.61 2.21 19.93
CA ARG A 269 -8.94 1.42 21.13
C ARG A 269 -7.76 0.55 21.58
N GLU A 270 -7.08 -0.12 20.65
CA GLU A 270 -5.89 -0.93 20.96
C GLU A 270 -4.75 -0.10 21.59
N MET A 271 -4.64 1.19 21.25
CA MET A 271 -3.63 2.06 21.84
C MET A 271 -3.90 2.42 23.32
N LYS A 272 -5.17 2.37 23.74
CA LYS A 272 -5.57 2.73 25.11
C LYS A 272 -5.44 1.56 26.08
N GLN A 273 -5.23 0.36 25.55
CA GLN A 273 -4.91 -0.87 26.29
C GLN A 273 -3.40 -1.03 26.45
#